data_64696ee80599dd8aebddf4bf2cd44f32
#
_entry.id   64696ee80599dd8aebddf4bf2cd44f32
#
_cell.length_a   1.000
_cell.length_b   1.000
_cell.length_c   1.000
_cell.angle_alpha   90.00
_cell.angle_beta   90.00
_cell.angle_gamma   90.00
#
_symmetry.space_group_name_H-M   'P 1'
#
loop_
_entity.id
_entity.type
_entity.pdbx_description
1 polymer ?
#
loop_
_entity_poly.entity_id
_entity_poly.type
_entity_poly.pdbx_seq_one_letter_code
_entity_poly.pdbx_strand_id
1 'polypeptide(L)'
;AGMMGQGVAYVAAKAGIQVVLKDMTLEAAEKGKAYSENLVNKAVKRGKIFQSQADALLELILPTAQDSDLAGCDLIIEAVFENIELKNKIIGNTEQYLAEDGFWGSNTSTLPITELAKAAGKPENFVGIHFFSPVDKMPLVEIIVGDKTSDEALAKAFDFTQQIRKTPIVVNDSLGFFTSRTFGTYLDEGLQLLTEGVHPVKI
;
A
#
# COMPACT_ATOMS: atom_id res chain seq x y z
N ALA A 1 -5.51 -1.27 -8.59
CA ALA A 1 -5.77 0.18 -8.83
C ALA A 1 -6.98 0.70 -8.01
N GLY A 2 -7.46 -0.05 -7.02
CA GLY A 2 -8.51 0.39 -6.10
C GLY A 2 -8.09 1.56 -5.21
N MET A 3 -8.93 1.91 -4.22
CA MET A 3 -8.77 3.09 -3.36
C MET A 3 -7.35 3.23 -2.75
N MET A 4 -6.77 2.15 -2.26
CA MET A 4 -5.42 2.18 -1.69
C MET A 4 -4.34 2.17 -2.78
N GLY A 5 -4.43 1.25 -3.75
CA GLY A 5 -3.44 1.10 -4.81
C GLY A 5 -3.25 2.36 -5.65
N GLN A 6 -4.33 3.07 -6.00
CA GLN A 6 -4.23 4.36 -6.72
C GLN A 6 -3.46 5.43 -5.92
N GLY A 7 -3.64 5.44 -4.59
CA GLY A 7 -2.93 6.37 -3.72
C GLY A 7 -1.46 6.01 -3.56
N VAL A 8 -1.13 4.71 -3.44
CA VAL A 8 0.25 4.21 -3.41
C VAL A 8 0.96 4.55 -4.73
N ALA A 9 0.31 4.32 -5.87
CA ALA A 9 0.82 4.69 -7.19
C ALA A 9 1.15 6.19 -7.29
N TYR A 10 0.26 7.06 -6.80
CA TYR A 10 0.49 8.50 -6.80
C TYR A 10 1.73 8.90 -5.99
N VAL A 11 1.86 8.39 -4.75
CA VAL A 11 3.00 8.80 -3.90
C VAL A 11 4.32 8.23 -4.39
N ALA A 12 4.32 7.04 -4.99
CA ALA A 12 5.49 6.44 -5.63
C ALA A 12 5.92 7.24 -6.87
N ALA A 13 5.00 7.54 -7.79
CA ALA A 13 5.30 8.36 -8.96
C ALA A 13 5.75 9.78 -8.59
N LYS A 14 5.19 10.37 -7.55
CA LYS A 14 5.62 11.67 -7.02
C LYS A 14 7.04 11.66 -6.46
N ALA A 15 7.53 10.49 -6.03
CA ALA A 15 8.92 10.27 -5.61
C ALA A 15 9.87 9.94 -6.80
N GLY A 16 9.36 9.92 -8.03
CA GLY A 16 10.14 9.62 -9.24
C GLY A 16 10.24 8.12 -9.55
N ILE A 17 9.44 7.28 -8.89
CA ILE A 17 9.43 5.82 -9.11
C ILE A 17 8.50 5.50 -10.28
N GLN A 18 8.94 4.64 -11.20
CA GLN A 18 8.07 4.07 -12.23
C GLN A 18 7.08 3.10 -11.58
N VAL A 19 5.82 3.17 -11.99
CA VAL A 19 4.72 2.42 -11.40
C VAL A 19 3.91 1.70 -12.45
N VAL A 20 3.79 0.39 -12.31
CA VAL A 20 2.79 -0.40 -13.04
C VAL A 20 1.55 -0.50 -12.17
N LEU A 21 0.49 0.17 -12.55
CA LEU A 21 -0.77 0.21 -11.82
C LEU A 21 -1.75 -0.82 -12.39
N LYS A 22 -1.76 -2.00 -11.78
CA LYS A 22 -2.55 -3.14 -12.27
C LYS A 22 -3.94 -3.23 -11.62
N ASP A 23 -4.92 -3.61 -12.43
CA ASP A 23 -6.24 -4.07 -11.96
C ASP A 23 -6.74 -5.23 -12.84
N MET A 24 -7.95 -5.75 -12.56
CA MET A 24 -8.55 -6.84 -13.32
C MET A 24 -8.90 -6.44 -14.76
N THR A 25 -9.21 -5.16 -14.99
CA THR A 25 -9.48 -4.60 -16.32
C THR A 25 -8.67 -3.34 -16.53
N LEU A 26 -8.33 -3.05 -17.79
CA LEU A 26 -7.62 -1.81 -18.14
C LEU A 26 -8.43 -0.57 -17.73
N GLU A 27 -9.75 -0.60 -17.92
CA GLU A 27 -10.65 0.49 -17.50
C GLU A 27 -10.53 0.78 -15.99
N ALA A 28 -10.48 -0.27 -15.15
CA ALA A 28 -10.31 -0.11 -13.71
C ALA A 28 -8.92 0.46 -13.35
N ALA A 29 -7.87 0.04 -14.06
CA ALA A 29 -6.52 0.56 -13.90
C ALA A 29 -6.42 2.05 -14.33
N GLU A 30 -7.02 2.41 -15.47
CA GLU A 30 -7.11 3.80 -15.93
C GLU A 30 -7.90 4.70 -14.97
N LYS A 31 -9.01 4.20 -14.41
CA LYS A 31 -9.75 4.90 -13.36
C LYS A 31 -8.89 5.13 -12.13
N GLY A 32 -8.03 4.18 -11.75
CA GLY A 32 -7.04 4.35 -10.69
C GLY A 32 -6.02 5.45 -11.04
N LYS A 33 -5.51 5.50 -12.28
CA LYS A 33 -4.62 6.57 -12.74
C LYS A 33 -5.29 7.94 -12.73
N ALA A 34 -6.58 8.03 -13.06
CA ALA A 34 -7.35 9.27 -13.03
C ALA A 34 -7.38 9.93 -11.64
N TYR A 35 -7.20 9.17 -10.55
CA TYR A 35 -6.99 9.74 -9.21
C TYR A 35 -5.74 10.63 -9.17
N SER A 36 -4.61 10.15 -9.70
CA SER A 36 -3.37 10.92 -9.80
C SER A 36 -3.53 12.16 -10.68
N GLU A 37 -4.20 12.02 -11.83
CA GLU A 37 -4.52 13.15 -12.73
C GLU A 37 -5.31 14.25 -12.00
N ASN A 38 -6.31 13.87 -11.22
CA ASN A 38 -7.09 14.81 -10.42
C ASN A 38 -6.24 15.56 -9.39
N LEU A 39 -5.30 14.88 -8.74
CA LEU A 39 -4.41 15.50 -7.75
C LEU A 39 -3.43 16.48 -8.38
N VAL A 40 -2.75 16.10 -9.47
CA VAL A 40 -1.80 16.98 -10.14
C VAL A 40 -2.48 18.15 -10.80
N ASN A 41 -3.65 17.96 -11.44
CA ASN A 41 -4.43 19.05 -12.03
C ASN A 41 -4.87 20.07 -10.98
N LYS A 42 -5.28 19.65 -9.78
CA LYS A 42 -5.56 20.55 -8.67
C LYS A 42 -4.30 21.30 -8.20
N ALA A 43 -3.14 20.65 -8.22
CA ALA A 43 -1.88 21.29 -7.84
C ALA A 43 -1.43 22.33 -8.88
N VAL A 44 -1.56 22.04 -10.17
CA VAL A 44 -1.31 23.01 -11.28
C VAL A 44 -2.24 24.22 -11.17
N LYS A 45 -3.56 23.99 -11.03
CA LYS A 45 -4.55 25.07 -10.88
C LYS A 45 -4.27 25.99 -9.68
N ARG A 46 -3.61 25.46 -8.64
CA ARG A 46 -3.21 26.23 -7.45
C ARG A 46 -1.81 26.83 -7.56
N GLY A 47 -1.14 26.69 -8.69
CA GLY A 47 0.22 27.19 -8.91
C GLY A 47 1.30 26.49 -8.06
N LYS A 48 1.03 25.27 -7.56
CA LYS A 48 1.99 24.52 -6.73
C LYS A 48 3.03 23.76 -7.55
N ILE A 49 2.68 23.38 -8.77
CA ILE A 49 3.56 22.70 -9.74
C ILE A 49 3.26 23.24 -11.14
N PHE A 50 4.24 23.13 -12.06
CA PHE A 50 4.06 23.41 -13.47
C PHE A 50 3.37 22.27 -14.20
N GLN A 51 2.73 22.53 -15.35
CA GLN A 51 2.10 21.50 -16.17
C GLN A 51 3.10 20.41 -16.58
N SER A 52 4.32 20.79 -16.99
CA SER A 52 5.36 19.82 -17.35
C SER A 52 5.75 18.85 -16.22
N GLN A 53 5.67 19.30 -14.96
CA GLN A 53 5.91 18.44 -13.80
C GLN A 53 4.75 17.48 -13.56
N ALA A 54 3.52 17.94 -13.82
CA ALA A 54 2.33 17.09 -13.75
C ALA A 54 2.38 15.99 -14.81
N ASP A 55 2.70 16.37 -16.06
CA ASP A 55 2.79 15.44 -17.19
C ASP A 55 3.88 14.39 -16.93
N ALA A 56 5.07 14.81 -16.52
CA ALA A 56 6.17 13.91 -16.18
C ALA A 56 5.82 12.91 -15.05
N LEU A 57 5.06 13.35 -14.03
CA LEU A 57 4.58 12.44 -12.97
C LEU A 57 3.61 11.40 -13.52
N LEU A 58 2.68 11.81 -14.38
CA LEU A 58 1.67 10.92 -14.95
C LEU A 58 2.25 9.90 -15.95
N GLU A 59 3.34 10.25 -16.62
CA GLU A 59 4.10 9.33 -17.49
C GLU A 59 4.73 8.18 -16.71
N LEU A 60 5.04 8.35 -15.43
CA LEU A 60 5.57 7.30 -14.57
C LEU A 60 4.52 6.24 -14.19
N ILE A 61 3.22 6.46 -14.42
CA ILE A 61 2.16 5.52 -14.05
C ILE A 61 1.63 4.82 -15.29
N LEU A 62 1.95 3.54 -15.44
CA LEU A 62 1.45 2.66 -16.50
C LEU A 62 0.23 1.86 -15.99
N PRO A 63 -1.01 2.19 -16.42
CA PRO A 63 -2.17 1.38 -16.11
C PRO A 63 -2.19 0.12 -16.97
N THR A 64 -2.51 -1.03 -16.37
CA THR A 64 -2.56 -2.31 -17.10
C THR A 64 -3.54 -3.31 -16.48
N ALA A 65 -3.96 -4.29 -17.30
CA ALA A 65 -4.67 -5.49 -16.86
C ALA A 65 -3.79 -6.76 -16.95
N GLN A 66 -2.57 -6.65 -17.48
CA GLN A 66 -1.71 -7.78 -17.75
C GLN A 66 -0.72 -8.01 -16.61
N ASP A 67 -0.65 -9.26 -16.08
CA ASP A 67 0.34 -9.63 -15.07
C ASP A 67 1.78 -9.55 -15.61
N SER A 68 1.98 -9.81 -16.91
CA SER A 68 3.28 -9.76 -17.58
C SER A 68 3.94 -8.38 -17.54
N ASP A 69 3.16 -7.31 -17.42
CA ASP A 69 3.68 -5.95 -17.36
C ASP A 69 4.38 -5.65 -16.01
N LEU A 70 4.21 -6.55 -15.01
CA LEU A 70 4.94 -6.51 -13.74
C LEU A 70 6.37 -7.04 -13.86
N ALA A 71 6.78 -7.57 -15.03
CA ALA A 71 8.10 -8.17 -15.20
C ALA A 71 9.23 -7.17 -14.92
N GLY A 72 10.12 -7.55 -13.99
CA GLY A 72 11.26 -6.73 -13.58
C GLY A 72 10.94 -5.66 -12.53
N CYS A 73 9.76 -5.69 -11.92
CA CYS A 73 9.47 -4.82 -10.78
C CYS A 73 10.33 -5.19 -9.57
N ASP A 74 10.97 -4.20 -8.95
CA ASP A 74 11.74 -4.38 -7.71
C ASP A 74 10.82 -4.58 -6.49
N LEU A 75 9.59 -4.08 -6.56
CA LEU A 75 8.57 -4.19 -5.51
C LEU A 75 7.19 -4.37 -6.13
N ILE A 76 6.47 -5.40 -5.69
CA ILE A 76 5.04 -5.55 -5.95
C ILE A 76 4.29 -5.33 -4.63
N ILE A 77 3.34 -4.40 -4.61
CA ILE A 77 2.45 -4.18 -3.46
C ILE A 77 1.02 -4.56 -3.85
N GLU A 78 0.46 -5.56 -3.19
CA GLU A 78 -0.96 -5.86 -3.36
C GLU A 78 -1.82 -5.05 -2.39
N ALA A 79 -2.92 -4.56 -2.92
CA ALA A 79 -3.94 -3.81 -2.20
C ALA A 79 -5.35 -4.25 -2.63
N VAL A 80 -5.54 -5.56 -2.76
CA VAL A 80 -6.83 -6.18 -3.11
C VAL A 80 -7.71 -6.35 -1.89
N PHE A 81 -8.95 -6.85 -2.08
CA PHE A 81 -9.88 -7.08 -0.98
C PHE A 81 -9.27 -7.97 0.11
N GLU A 82 -9.70 -7.73 1.36
CA GLU A 82 -9.21 -8.42 2.56
C GLU A 82 -9.77 -9.85 2.62
N ASN A 83 -9.28 -10.69 1.70
CA ASN A 83 -9.61 -12.09 1.56
C ASN A 83 -8.32 -12.89 1.32
N ILE A 84 -8.05 -13.86 2.21
CA ILE A 84 -6.79 -14.61 2.22
C ILE A 84 -6.61 -15.44 0.93
N GLU A 85 -7.66 -16.06 0.43
CA GLU A 85 -7.61 -16.90 -0.78
C GLU A 85 -7.29 -16.05 -2.02
N LEU A 86 -7.92 -14.86 -2.12
CA LEU A 86 -7.65 -13.92 -3.20
C LEU A 86 -6.20 -13.41 -3.13
N LYS A 87 -5.72 -13.02 -1.95
CA LYS A 87 -4.35 -12.56 -1.77
C LYS A 87 -3.34 -13.67 -2.13
N ASN A 88 -3.55 -14.89 -1.63
CA ASN A 88 -2.69 -16.04 -1.95
C ASN A 88 -2.63 -16.31 -3.46
N LYS A 89 -3.77 -16.23 -4.15
CA LYS A 89 -3.83 -16.36 -5.61
C LYS A 89 -3.03 -15.26 -6.33
N ILE A 90 -3.16 -14.02 -5.89
CA ILE A 90 -2.41 -12.89 -6.49
C ILE A 90 -0.91 -13.05 -6.24
N ILE A 91 -0.49 -13.39 -5.03
CA ILE A 91 0.91 -13.64 -4.67
C ILE A 91 1.50 -14.71 -5.61
N GLY A 92 0.88 -15.89 -5.66
CA GLY A 92 1.37 -17.00 -6.49
C GLY A 92 1.40 -16.71 -8.00
N ASN A 93 0.49 -15.87 -8.51
CA ASN A 93 0.46 -15.51 -9.92
C ASN A 93 1.49 -14.45 -10.30
N THR A 94 1.82 -13.54 -9.38
CA THR A 94 2.61 -12.34 -9.72
C THR A 94 4.05 -12.39 -9.24
N GLU A 95 4.40 -13.25 -8.29
CA GLU A 95 5.76 -13.37 -7.76
C GLU A 95 6.81 -13.66 -8.86
N GLN A 96 6.45 -14.44 -9.87
CA GLN A 96 7.33 -14.77 -10.99
C GLN A 96 7.79 -13.56 -11.82
N TYR A 97 7.13 -12.41 -11.66
CA TYR A 97 7.43 -11.17 -12.38
C TYR A 97 8.35 -10.23 -11.60
N LEU A 98 8.61 -10.51 -10.31
CA LEU A 98 9.59 -9.73 -9.55
C LEU A 98 10.99 -9.83 -10.17
N ALA A 99 11.75 -8.75 -10.06
CA ALA A 99 13.18 -8.78 -10.28
C ALA A 99 13.87 -9.81 -9.36
N GLU A 100 15.07 -10.26 -9.69
CA GLU A 100 15.81 -11.30 -8.95
C GLU A 100 15.95 -10.95 -7.46
N ASP A 101 16.27 -9.67 -7.18
CA ASP A 101 16.40 -9.12 -5.82
C ASP A 101 15.13 -8.38 -5.36
N GLY A 102 14.02 -8.58 -6.06
CA GLY A 102 12.76 -7.92 -5.75
C GLY A 102 12.11 -8.46 -4.47
N PHE A 103 11.21 -7.68 -3.90
CA PHE A 103 10.45 -8.07 -2.72
C PHE A 103 8.96 -7.82 -2.88
N TRP A 104 8.17 -8.47 -2.07
CA TRP A 104 6.71 -8.46 -2.16
C TRP A 104 6.09 -7.84 -0.91
N GLY A 105 5.18 -6.89 -1.08
CA GLY A 105 4.49 -6.19 0.00
C GLY A 105 2.98 -6.45 0.00
N SER A 106 2.40 -6.68 1.16
CA SER A 106 0.94 -6.70 1.34
C SER A 106 0.46 -5.46 2.08
N ASN A 107 -0.56 -4.79 1.55
CA ASN A 107 -1.22 -3.67 2.21
C ASN A 107 -2.41 -4.13 3.07
N THR A 108 -2.44 -5.38 3.51
CA THR A 108 -3.45 -5.86 4.45
C THR A 108 -3.49 -5.02 5.72
N SER A 109 -4.67 -4.83 6.28
CA SER A 109 -4.87 -4.11 7.54
C SER A 109 -4.91 -5.03 8.76
N THR A 110 -5.24 -6.32 8.55
CA THR A 110 -5.55 -7.25 9.65
C THR A 110 -4.99 -8.64 9.49
N LEU A 111 -4.81 -9.13 8.26
CA LEU A 111 -4.38 -10.51 8.02
C LEU A 111 -2.89 -10.67 8.38
N PRO A 112 -2.52 -11.72 9.16
CA PRO A 112 -1.13 -11.94 9.53
C PRO A 112 -0.22 -12.11 8.31
N ILE A 113 0.88 -11.37 8.30
CA ILE A 113 1.87 -11.40 7.22
C ILE A 113 2.52 -12.78 7.10
N THR A 114 2.79 -13.42 8.23
CA THR A 114 3.31 -14.80 8.29
C THR A 114 2.41 -15.79 7.55
N GLU A 115 1.09 -15.65 7.65
CA GLU A 115 0.15 -16.54 6.94
C GLU A 115 0.14 -16.25 5.43
N LEU A 116 0.15 -14.98 5.02
CA LEU A 116 0.18 -14.60 3.62
C LEU A 116 1.50 -15.00 2.94
N ALA A 117 2.62 -14.88 3.66
CA ALA A 117 3.94 -15.26 3.16
C ALA A 117 4.05 -16.75 2.78
N LYS A 118 3.17 -17.63 3.31
CA LYS A 118 3.14 -19.05 2.92
C LYS A 118 2.77 -19.28 1.46
N ALA A 119 2.12 -18.33 0.82
CA ALA A 119 1.78 -18.40 -0.61
C ALA A 119 2.92 -17.95 -1.53
N ALA A 120 3.96 -17.32 -0.98
CA ALA A 120 5.14 -16.88 -1.73
C ALA A 120 6.17 -18.00 -1.83
N GLY A 121 6.83 -18.13 -2.98
CA GLY A 121 7.94 -19.07 -3.18
C GLY A 121 9.21 -18.63 -2.44
N LYS A 122 9.36 -17.31 -2.19
CA LYS A 122 10.44 -16.68 -1.41
C LYS A 122 9.84 -15.93 -0.21
N PRO A 123 9.37 -16.62 0.84
CA PRO A 123 8.72 -15.96 1.98
C PRO A 123 9.64 -15.01 2.75
N GLU A 124 10.96 -15.15 2.61
CA GLU A 124 11.96 -14.21 3.16
C GLU A 124 11.93 -12.84 2.50
N ASN A 125 11.44 -12.74 1.27
CA ASN A 125 11.26 -11.48 0.54
C ASN A 125 9.84 -10.89 0.69
N PHE A 126 9.04 -11.41 1.62
CA PHE A 126 7.67 -10.97 1.85
C PHE A 126 7.56 -10.12 3.13
N VAL A 127 6.86 -8.97 3.05
CA VAL A 127 6.73 -8.02 4.16
C VAL A 127 5.34 -7.37 4.13
N GLY A 128 4.82 -6.96 5.27
CA GLY A 128 3.64 -6.10 5.32
C GLY A 128 4.02 -4.64 5.10
N ILE A 129 3.27 -3.93 4.24
CA ILE A 129 3.43 -2.49 4.03
C ILE A 129 2.05 -1.84 4.10
N HIS A 130 1.62 -1.54 5.31
CA HIS A 130 0.28 -1.05 5.59
C HIS A 130 0.21 0.48 5.50
N PHE A 131 -0.48 0.96 4.48
CA PHE A 131 -0.78 2.38 4.26
C PHE A 131 -2.12 2.76 4.86
N PHE A 132 -2.27 4.05 5.15
CA PHE A 132 -3.51 4.62 5.69
C PHE A 132 -4.20 5.51 4.65
N SER A 133 -5.54 5.47 4.63
CA SER A 133 -6.34 6.27 3.71
C SER A 133 -6.66 7.67 4.27
N PRO A 134 -6.59 8.74 3.47
CA PRO A 134 -6.10 8.81 2.09
C PRO A 134 -4.57 8.75 2.02
N VAL A 135 -4.02 7.89 1.15
CA VAL A 135 -2.56 7.64 1.08
C VAL A 135 -1.74 8.90 0.80
N ASP A 136 -2.26 9.81 -0.03
CA ASP A 136 -1.59 11.08 -0.37
C ASP A 136 -1.46 12.06 0.80
N LYS A 137 -2.24 11.88 1.88
CA LYS A 137 -2.29 12.76 3.05
C LYS A 137 -1.72 12.13 4.31
N MET A 138 -1.91 10.82 4.48
CA MET A 138 -1.48 10.10 5.68
C MET A 138 0.03 9.85 5.65
N PRO A 139 0.78 10.37 6.64
CA PRO A 139 2.24 10.27 6.62
C PRO A 139 2.77 8.91 7.08
N LEU A 140 2.02 8.17 7.88
CA LEU A 140 2.45 6.93 8.53
C LEU A 140 2.33 5.74 7.58
N VAL A 141 3.30 4.81 7.68
CA VAL A 141 3.26 3.46 7.12
C VAL A 141 3.76 2.48 8.17
N GLU A 142 2.98 1.43 8.44
CA GLU A 142 3.48 0.29 9.22
C GLU A 142 4.21 -0.69 8.29
N ILE A 143 5.41 -1.07 8.69
CA ILE A 143 6.17 -2.17 8.08
C ILE A 143 6.06 -3.35 9.04
N ILE A 144 5.37 -4.40 8.61
CA ILE A 144 5.07 -5.56 9.45
C ILE A 144 6.02 -6.69 9.11
N VAL A 145 6.77 -7.14 10.11
CA VAL A 145 7.76 -8.21 10.00
C VAL A 145 7.10 -9.54 10.32
N GLY A 146 6.92 -10.40 9.31
CA GLY A 146 6.47 -11.77 9.51
C GLY A 146 7.63 -12.69 9.93
N ASP A 147 7.31 -13.92 10.37
CA ASP A 147 8.27 -14.89 10.91
C ASP A 147 9.44 -15.21 9.95
N LYS A 148 9.23 -15.07 8.65
CA LYS A 148 10.22 -15.37 7.61
C LYS A 148 10.83 -14.13 6.95
N THR A 149 10.25 -12.95 7.19
CA THR A 149 10.74 -11.70 6.58
C THR A 149 12.21 -11.49 6.92
N SER A 150 13.06 -11.35 5.90
CA SER A 150 14.49 -11.11 6.07
C SER A 150 14.79 -9.67 6.46
N ASP A 151 15.95 -9.45 7.07
CA ASP A 151 16.44 -8.09 7.35
C ASP A 151 16.63 -7.28 6.06
N GLU A 152 16.95 -7.93 4.95
CA GLU A 152 17.08 -7.29 3.64
C GLU A 152 15.73 -6.79 3.12
N ALA A 153 14.68 -7.62 3.16
CA ALA A 153 13.33 -7.21 2.76
C ALA A 153 12.80 -6.09 3.66
N LEU A 154 13.06 -6.16 4.96
CA LEU A 154 12.74 -5.10 5.91
C LEU A 154 13.45 -3.79 5.57
N ALA A 155 14.75 -3.83 5.30
CA ALA A 155 15.54 -2.64 4.94
C ALA A 155 15.02 -2.01 3.64
N LYS A 156 14.77 -2.81 2.60
CA LYS A 156 14.20 -2.35 1.32
C LYS A 156 12.82 -1.69 1.52
N ALA A 157 11.95 -2.27 2.35
CA ALA A 157 10.63 -1.70 2.65
C ALA A 157 10.74 -0.38 3.42
N PHE A 158 11.70 -0.29 4.35
CA PHE A 158 11.99 0.92 5.10
C PHE A 158 12.48 2.04 4.17
N ASP A 159 13.46 1.75 3.32
CA ASP A 159 14.03 2.70 2.34
C ASP A 159 12.96 3.18 1.34
N PHE A 160 12.16 2.26 0.79
CA PHE A 160 11.03 2.61 -0.06
C PHE A 160 10.07 3.58 0.64
N THR A 161 9.72 3.29 1.89
CA THR A 161 8.81 4.14 2.67
C THR A 161 9.38 5.55 2.88
N GLN A 162 10.68 5.67 3.15
CA GLN A 162 11.35 6.96 3.24
C GLN A 162 11.44 7.67 1.88
N GLN A 163 11.72 6.94 0.80
CA GLN A 163 11.81 7.49 -0.55
C GLN A 163 10.49 8.15 -0.97
N ILE A 164 9.36 7.55 -0.64
CA ILE A 164 8.03 8.14 -0.89
C ILE A 164 7.62 9.20 0.16
N ARG A 165 8.56 9.62 1.02
CA ARG A 165 8.42 10.67 2.04
C ARG A 165 7.35 10.37 3.08
N LYS A 166 7.24 9.11 3.48
CA LYS A 166 6.40 8.68 4.60
C LYS A 166 7.25 8.29 5.81
N THR A 167 6.61 8.25 6.96
CA THR A 167 7.25 7.87 8.23
C THR A 167 7.04 6.37 8.46
N PRO A 168 8.08 5.53 8.34
CA PRO A 168 7.97 4.11 8.65
C PRO A 168 7.97 3.87 10.15
N ILE A 169 7.13 2.95 10.61
CA ILE A 169 7.28 2.26 11.88
C ILE A 169 7.37 0.76 11.63
N VAL A 170 8.31 0.11 12.28
CA VAL A 170 8.49 -1.35 12.19
C VAL A 170 7.72 -1.99 13.33
N VAL A 171 6.85 -2.94 13.00
CA VAL A 171 5.98 -3.61 13.98
C VAL A 171 6.02 -5.11 13.79
N ASN A 172 5.74 -5.85 14.85
CA ASN A 172 5.64 -7.30 14.81
C ASN A 172 4.33 -7.73 14.17
N ASP A 173 4.37 -8.91 13.55
CA ASP A 173 3.18 -9.54 12.98
C ASP A 173 2.22 -9.95 14.09
N SER A 174 0.97 -9.51 13.97
CA SER A 174 -0.14 -9.89 14.84
C SER A 174 -1.45 -9.50 14.20
N LEU A 175 -2.54 -10.07 14.62
CA LEU A 175 -3.87 -9.68 14.13
C LEU A 175 -4.13 -8.19 14.40
N GLY A 176 -4.29 -7.39 13.34
CA GLY A 176 -4.53 -5.94 13.41
C GLY A 176 -3.29 -5.10 13.75
N PHE A 177 -2.09 -5.68 13.76
CA PHE A 177 -0.79 -5.02 13.93
C PHE A 177 -0.73 -4.07 15.14
N PHE A 178 -0.04 -2.94 15.05
CA PHE A 178 0.04 -1.96 16.13
C PHE A 178 -1.10 -0.92 16.07
N THR A 179 -1.29 -0.28 14.91
CA THR A 179 -2.21 0.87 14.81
C THR A 179 -3.68 0.46 14.93
N SER A 180 -4.11 -0.62 14.28
CA SER A 180 -5.50 -1.10 14.38
C SER A 180 -5.82 -1.56 15.80
N ARG A 181 -4.88 -2.20 16.49
CA ARG A 181 -5.04 -2.59 17.91
C ARG A 181 -5.17 -1.37 18.83
N THR A 182 -4.28 -0.39 18.64
CA THR A 182 -4.33 0.86 19.43
C THR A 182 -5.60 1.65 19.15
N PHE A 183 -6.01 1.73 17.89
CA PHE A 183 -7.24 2.43 17.51
C PHE A 183 -8.49 1.69 18.03
N GLY A 184 -8.46 0.36 18.05
CA GLY A 184 -9.53 -0.46 18.63
C GLY A 184 -9.80 -0.10 20.08
N THR A 185 -8.76 0.02 20.92
CA THR A 185 -8.94 0.41 22.32
C THR A 185 -9.58 1.78 22.48
N TYR A 186 -9.24 2.74 21.63
CA TYR A 186 -9.87 4.07 21.63
C TYR A 186 -11.39 3.99 21.31
N LEU A 187 -11.76 3.16 20.32
CA LEU A 187 -13.18 2.96 19.98
C LEU A 187 -13.93 2.25 21.10
N ASP A 188 -13.30 1.24 21.71
CA ASP A 188 -13.91 0.49 22.83
C ASP A 188 -14.18 1.40 24.02
N GLU A 189 -13.24 2.28 24.38
CA GLU A 189 -13.43 3.29 25.41
C GLU A 189 -14.59 4.25 25.09
N GLY A 190 -14.70 4.70 23.83
CA GLY A 190 -15.82 5.53 23.38
C GLY A 190 -17.18 4.81 23.52
N LEU A 191 -17.23 3.54 23.17
CA LEU A 191 -18.42 2.70 23.32
C LEU A 191 -18.75 2.47 24.82
N GLN A 192 -17.74 2.28 25.66
CA GLN A 192 -17.92 2.10 27.09
C GLN A 192 -18.51 3.36 27.74
N LEU A 193 -18.02 4.54 27.43
CA LEU A 193 -18.58 5.82 27.87
C LEU A 193 -20.07 5.93 27.49
N LEU A 194 -20.45 5.47 26.28
CA LEU A 194 -21.84 5.44 25.86
C LEU A 194 -22.70 4.52 26.74
N THR A 195 -22.19 3.32 27.09
CA THR A 195 -22.89 2.38 27.95
C THR A 195 -23.02 2.87 29.40
N GLU A 196 -22.10 3.69 29.86
CA GLU A 196 -22.08 4.38 31.16
C GLU A 196 -23.07 5.57 31.20
N GLY A 197 -23.74 5.89 30.08
CA GLY A 197 -24.74 6.93 30.00
C GLY A 197 -24.20 8.31 29.62
N VAL A 198 -22.95 8.41 29.16
CA VAL A 198 -22.42 9.67 28.62
C VAL A 198 -23.14 9.97 27.30
N HIS A 199 -23.65 11.19 27.16
CA HIS A 199 -24.40 11.58 25.97
C HIS A 199 -23.47 11.56 24.72
N PRO A 200 -23.91 10.95 23.57
CA PRO A 200 -23.05 10.78 22.37
C PRO A 200 -22.38 12.06 21.86
N VAL A 201 -23.05 13.21 21.99
CA VAL A 201 -22.48 14.51 21.58
C VAL A 201 -21.27 14.94 22.42
N LYS A 202 -21.08 14.34 23.60
CA LYS A 202 -19.94 14.64 24.48
C LYS A 202 -18.76 13.70 24.26
N ILE A 203 -19.02 12.52 23.68
CA ILE A 203 -18.03 11.53 23.30
C ILE A 203 -17.41 11.91 21.97
#